data_d8e5ddfe97ea836601cdb71a8127710a
#
_entry.id   d8e5ddfe97ea836601cdb71a8127710a
#
_cell.length_a   1.000
_cell.length_b   1.000
_cell.length_c   1.000
_cell.angle_alpha   90.00
_cell.angle_beta   90.00
_cell.angle_gamma   90.00
#
_symmetry.space_group_name_H-M   'P 1'
#
loop_
_entity.id
_entity.type
_entity.pdbx_description
1 polymer ?
#
loop_
_entity_poly.entity_id
_entity_poly.type
_entity_poly.pdbx_seq_one_letter_code
_entity_poly.pdbx_strand_id
1 'polypeptide(L)'
;MARVNVSLVHKGYSLAEKEMDEELKDALETLEQVVGSPDLWIEAPLESGQIQFLNNLELVHYRSRFIDHEDPMLKRHLYRTWHRDSGSRSYDG
;
A
#
# COMPACT_ATOMS: atom_id res chain seq x y z
N MET A 1 0.15 3.49 -15.22
CA MET A 1 0.02 2.80 -13.94
C MET A 1 1.16 3.22 -13.04
N ALA A 2 0.90 3.66 -11.84
CA ALA A 2 1.96 3.98 -10.89
C ALA A 2 1.82 3.07 -9.66
N ARG A 3 2.92 2.42 -9.27
CA ARG A 3 3.04 1.72 -7.99
C ARG A 3 4.17 2.35 -7.22
N VAL A 4 3.84 3.03 -6.16
CA VAL A 4 4.84 3.67 -5.30
C VAL A 4 4.59 3.26 -3.87
N ASN A 5 5.66 2.82 -3.22
CA ASN A 5 5.71 2.69 -1.78
C ASN A 5 6.85 3.58 -1.27
N VAL A 6 6.49 4.75 -0.80
CA VAL A 6 7.45 5.78 -0.39
C VAL A 6 8.41 5.26 0.68
N SER A 7 7.89 4.51 1.66
CA SER A 7 8.74 3.92 2.70
C SER A 7 9.79 2.95 2.14
N LEU A 8 9.45 2.18 1.09
CA LEU A 8 10.42 1.29 0.44
C LEU A 8 11.44 2.07 -0.38
N VAL A 9 11.06 3.19 -0.99
CA VAL A 9 12.00 4.06 -1.69
C VAL A 9 13.03 4.61 -0.70
N HIS A 10 12.60 5.21 0.40
CA HIS A 10 13.51 5.69 1.44
C HIS A 10 14.42 4.59 1.98
N LYS A 11 13.86 3.42 2.27
CA LYS A 11 14.65 2.27 2.72
C LYS A 11 15.68 1.82 1.68
N GLY A 12 15.33 1.84 0.40
CA GLY A 12 16.24 1.50 -0.69
C GLY A 12 17.45 2.43 -0.74
N TYR A 13 17.23 3.74 -0.67
CA TYR A 13 18.30 4.72 -0.63
C TYR A 13 19.20 4.55 0.60
N SER A 14 18.59 4.34 1.78
CA SER A 14 19.33 4.08 3.02
C SER A 14 20.20 2.83 2.94
N LEU A 15 19.68 1.73 2.38
CA LEU A 15 20.45 0.49 2.22
C LEU A 15 21.56 0.60 1.17
N ALA A 16 21.36 1.44 0.17
CA ALA A 16 22.37 1.70 -0.86
C ALA A 16 23.43 2.72 -0.41
N GLU A 17 23.29 3.27 0.79
CA GLU A 17 24.14 4.35 1.32
C GLU A 17 24.23 5.53 0.33
N LYS A 18 23.13 5.86 -0.33
CA LYS A 18 22.99 6.97 -1.28
C LYS A 18 22.09 8.05 -0.73
N GLU A 19 22.43 9.28 -1.01
CA GLU A 19 21.53 10.40 -0.80
C GLU A 19 20.52 10.50 -1.94
N MET A 20 19.29 10.82 -1.59
CA MET A 20 18.24 11.11 -2.55
C MET A 20 18.38 12.55 -3.03
N ASP A 21 18.26 12.79 -4.32
CA ASP A 21 18.26 14.15 -4.84
C ASP A 21 17.01 14.92 -4.38
N GLU A 22 17.12 16.25 -4.37
CA GLU A 22 16.06 17.13 -3.86
C GLU A 22 14.77 17.05 -4.70
N GLU A 23 14.92 16.91 -6.02
CA GLU A 23 13.76 16.81 -6.91
C GLU A 23 12.91 15.56 -6.59
N LEU A 24 13.58 14.43 -6.34
CA LEU A 24 12.88 13.19 -5.94
C LEU A 24 12.26 13.30 -4.55
N LYS A 25 12.94 13.96 -3.60
CA LYS A 25 12.37 14.20 -2.27
C LYS A 25 11.09 15.02 -2.37
N ASP A 26 11.14 16.15 -3.06
CA ASP A 26 9.99 17.03 -3.26
C ASP A 26 8.83 16.31 -3.96
N ALA A 27 9.14 15.48 -4.95
CA ALA A 27 8.14 14.67 -5.65
C ALA A 27 7.47 13.65 -4.73
N LEU A 28 8.24 12.96 -3.88
CA LEU A 28 7.70 11.99 -2.93
C LEU A 28 6.87 12.69 -1.83
N GLU A 29 7.32 13.81 -1.31
CA GLU A 29 6.57 14.60 -0.34
C GLU A 29 5.24 15.10 -0.93
N THR A 30 5.26 15.61 -2.16
CA THR A 30 4.06 16.04 -2.88
C THR A 30 3.10 14.86 -3.06
N LEU A 31 3.61 13.70 -3.47
CA LEU A 31 2.81 12.49 -3.61
C LEU A 31 2.16 12.10 -2.28
N GLU A 32 2.92 12.09 -1.17
CA GLU A 32 2.38 11.76 0.16
C GLU A 32 1.31 12.76 0.61
N GLN A 33 1.49 14.03 0.35
CA GLN A 33 0.49 15.07 0.64
C GLN A 33 -0.81 14.83 -0.16
N VAL A 34 -0.69 14.55 -1.46
CA VAL A 34 -1.86 14.32 -2.31
C VAL A 34 -2.60 13.05 -1.90
N VAL A 35 -1.92 11.90 -1.78
CA VAL A 35 -2.58 10.65 -1.41
C VAL A 35 -3.02 10.62 0.05
N GLY A 36 -2.41 11.44 0.89
CA GLY A 36 -2.77 11.63 2.29
C GLY A 36 -3.95 12.59 2.50
N SER A 37 -4.46 13.21 1.44
CA SER A 37 -5.59 14.14 1.54
C SER A 37 -6.91 13.39 1.80
N PRO A 38 -7.60 13.67 2.92
CA PRO A 38 -8.86 12.99 3.25
C PRO A 38 -9.95 13.14 2.18
N ASP A 39 -9.91 14.21 1.41
CA ASP A 39 -10.89 14.48 0.35
C ASP A 39 -10.83 13.44 -0.79
N LEU A 40 -9.73 12.72 -0.89
CA LEU A 40 -9.52 11.66 -1.89
C LEU A 40 -9.82 10.26 -1.34
N TRP A 41 -10.17 10.13 -0.08
CA TRP A 41 -10.34 8.84 0.54
C TRP A 41 -11.76 8.32 0.40
N ILE A 42 -11.85 7.03 0.14
CA ILE A 42 -13.06 6.24 0.31
C ILE A 42 -12.78 5.24 1.42
N GLU A 43 -13.43 5.38 2.54
CA GLU A 43 -13.33 4.41 3.62
C GLU A 43 -14.20 3.21 3.34
N ALA A 44 -13.59 2.04 3.34
CA ALA A 44 -14.27 0.77 3.12
C ALA A 44 -13.88 -0.22 4.22
N PRO A 45 -14.49 -0.15 5.40
CA PRO A 45 -14.23 -1.10 6.46
C PRO A 45 -14.63 -2.51 5.99
N LEU A 46 -13.75 -3.47 6.23
CA LEU A 46 -13.96 -4.86 5.87
C LEU A 46 -14.36 -5.65 7.11
N GLU A 47 -15.56 -6.20 7.10
CA GLU A 47 -16.11 -7.01 8.17
C GLU A 47 -15.89 -8.51 7.93
N SER A 48 -16.13 -9.32 8.97
CA SER A 48 -16.02 -10.77 8.86
C SER A 48 -17.00 -11.32 7.81
N GLY A 49 -16.49 -12.18 6.93
CA GLY A 49 -17.28 -12.78 5.84
C GLY A 49 -17.34 -11.93 4.57
N GLN A 50 -16.77 -10.73 4.56
CA GLN A 50 -16.72 -9.89 3.38
C GLN A 50 -15.47 -10.14 2.54
N ILE A 51 -15.62 -9.95 1.23
CA ILE A 51 -14.53 -9.99 0.26
C ILE A 51 -14.47 -8.64 -0.44
N GLN A 52 -13.27 -8.07 -0.51
CA GLN A 52 -13.02 -6.83 -1.24
C GLN A 52 -12.19 -7.13 -2.49
N PHE A 53 -12.67 -6.69 -3.64
CA PHE A 53 -11.94 -6.72 -4.90
C PHE A 53 -11.43 -5.31 -5.21
N LEU A 54 -10.13 -5.20 -5.47
CA LEU A 54 -9.48 -3.93 -5.78
C LEU A 54 -8.77 -4.02 -7.13
N ASN A 55 -9.01 -3.04 -7.99
CA ASN A 55 -8.19 -2.84 -9.17
C ASN A 55 -6.91 -2.07 -8.78
N ASN A 56 -5.84 -2.80 -8.48
CA ASN A 56 -4.56 -2.21 -8.09
C ASN A 56 -3.86 -1.42 -9.22
N LEU A 57 -4.41 -1.42 -10.43
CA LEU A 57 -3.88 -0.61 -11.53
C LEU A 57 -4.40 0.83 -11.50
N GLU A 58 -5.53 1.05 -10.85
CA GLU A 58 -6.23 2.32 -10.83
C GLU A 58 -6.33 2.95 -9.44
N LEU A 59 -6.23 2.12 -8.39
CA LEU A 59 -6.43 2.56 -7.02
C LEU A 59 -5.17 2.41 -6.18
N VAL A 60 -4.93 3.41 -5.36
CA VAL A 60 -4.02 3.33 -4.22
C VAL A 60 -4.84 2.94 -3.00
N HIS A 61 -4.33 2.04 -2.18
CA HIS A 61 -5.02 1.64 -0.97
C HIS A 61 -4.08 1.70 0.24
N TYR A 62 -4.66 2.11 1.35
CA TYR A 62 -3.98 2.23 2.63
C TYR A 62 -4.74 1.43 3.69
N ARG A 63 -4.02 0.87 4.63
CA ARG A 63 -4.61 0.24 5.80
C ARG A 63 -4.34 1.11 7.02
N SER A 64 -5.40 1.60 7.66
CA SER A 64 -5.30 2.33 8.92
C SER A 64 -4.71 1.46 10.03
N ARG A 65 -4.22 2.09 11.07
CA ARG A 65 -3.83 1.39 12.29
C ARG A 65 -5.05 0.74 12.92
N PHE A 66 -4.85 -0.40 13.53
CA PHE A 66 -5.86 -1.09 14.30
C PHE A 66 -5.21 -1.70 15.56
N ILE A 67 -6.02 -1.93 16.58
CA ILE A 67 -5.61 -2.63 17.78
C ILE A 67 -6.03 -4.08 17.61
N ASP A 68 -5.05 -4.97 17.67
CA ASP A 68 -5.31 -6.40 17.59
C ASP A 68 -5.83 -6.92 18.93
N HIS A 69 -6.59 -8.01 18.90
CA HIS A 69 -7.06 -8.64 20.13
C HIS A 69 -5.88 -9.34 20.83
N GLU A 70 -5.87 -9.35 22.17
CA GLU A 70 -4.82 -10.03 22.95
C GLU A 70 -4.84 -11.55 22.72
N ASP A 71 -6.04 -12.14 22.66
CA ASP A 71 -6.21 -13.55 22.34
C ASP A 71 -5.89 -13.81 20.85
N PRO A 72 -4.89 -14.67 20.56
CA PRO A 72 -4.52 -15.01 19.19
C PRO A 72 -5.67 -15.56 18.33
N MET A 73 -6.64 -16.23 18.96
CA MET A 73 -7.80 -16.80 18.24
C MET A 73 -8.81 -15.75 17.78
N LEU A 74 -8.76 -14.58 18.40
CA LEU A 74 -9.65 -13.43 18.08
C LEU A 74 -8.95 -12.34 17.28
N LYS A 75 -7.67 -12.53 16.94
CA LYS A 75 -6.95 -11.60 16.08
C LYS A 75 -7.55 -11.53 14.70
N ARG A 76 -7.45 -10.34 14.13
CA ARG A 76 -7.92 -10.10 12.77
C ARG A 76 -7.07 -10.88 11.76
N HIS A 77 -7.71 -11.74 10.98
CA HIS A 77 -7.10 -12.46 9.88
C HIS A 77 -7.67 -12.00 8.55
N LEU A 78 -6.79 -11.64 7.61
CA LEU A 78 -7.16 -11.32 6.22
C LEU A 78 -6.36 -12.20 5.28
N TYR A 79 -7.05 -12.83 4.36
CA TYR A 79 -6.43 -13.52 3.24
C TYR A 79 -6.32 -12.56 2.07
N ARG A 80 -5.16 -12.56 1.40
CA ARG A 80 -4.95 -11.81 0.17
C ARG A 80 -4.58 -12.76 -0.94
N THR A 81 -5.26 -12.62 -2.06
CA THR A 81 -4.94 -13.30 -3.31
C THR A 81 -4.71 -12.26 -4.41
N TRP A 82 -3.84 -12.59 -5.35
CA TRP A 82 -3.57 -11.77 -6.52
C TRP A 82 -4.11 -12.47 -7.73
N HIS A 83 -4.96 -11.79 -8.47
CA HIS A 83 -5.55 -12.29 -9.69
C HIS A 83 -4.99 -11.52 -10.87
N ARG A 84 -4.73 -12.25 -11.95
CA ARG A 84 -4.25 -11.72 -13.22
C ARG A 84 -4.96 -12.43 -14.35
N ASP A 85 -5.19 -11.73 -15.45
CA ASP A 85 -5.79 -12.31 -16.64
C ASP A 85 -4.79 -13.22 -17.38
N SER A 86 -3.49 -12.91 -17.28
CA SER A 86 -2.41 -13.67 -17.88
C SER A 86 -1.10 -13.47 -17.12
N GLY A 87 -0.11 -14.30 -17.40
CA GLY A 87 1.25 -14.15 -16.84
C GLY A 87 1.73 -15.35 -16.06
N SER A 88 2.98 -15.29 -15.63
CA SER A 88 3.64 -16.31 -14.82
C SER A 88 3.47 -16.05 -13.31
N ARG A 89 4.01 -16.96 -12.47
CA ARG A 89 4.08 -16.76 -11.02
C ARG A 89 5.05 -15.66 -10.62
N SER A 90 6.01 -15.33 -11.50
CA SER A 90 6.90 -14.20 -11.27
C SER A 90 6.12 -12.89 -11.42
N TYR A 91 6.42 -11.99 -10.52
CA TYR A 91 5.82 -10.67 -10.50
C TYR A 91 6.73 -9.72 -11.28
N ASP A 92 6.25 -9.24 -12.41
CA ASP A 92 7.01 -8.36 -13.31
C ASP A 92 6.69 -6.85 -13.08
N GLY A 93 6.40 -6.46 -11.86
CA GLY A 93 6.19 -5.06 -11.50
C GLY A 93 4.76 -4.62 -11.35
#